data_f19dcd4ff29723d3878c0c8b7a83ee3b
#
_entry.id   f19dcd4ff29723d3878c0c8b7a83ee3b
#
_cell.length_a   1.000
_cell.length_b   1.000
_cell.length_c   1.000
_cell.angle_alpha   90.00
_cell.angle_beta   90.00
_cell.angle_gamma   90.00
#
_symmetry.space_group_name_H-M   'P 1'
#
loop_
_entity.id
_entity.type
_entity.pdbx_description
1 polymer ?
#
loop_
_entity_poly.entity_id
_entity_poly.type
_entity_poly.pdbx_seq_one_letter_code
_entity_poly.pdbx_strand_id
1 'polypeptide(L)'
;MDAYASTSAANEMIGLGLGITPSGDDILIGFLAGLYSMAGHRKGALDFIHAFGNTLLRVSKETNDISQTYIRHAVKGEFSSSISALIKVINNGDEGRLITITKDAMGVGHSSGMDSITGLLIGLAVWGVGSFYPN
;
A
#
# COMPACT_ATOMS: atom_id res chain seq x y z
N MET A 1 12.42 5.82 9.35
CA MET A 1 10.97 6.00 9.46
C MET A 1 10.54 5.76 10.91
N ASP A 2 9.73 6.64 11.44
CA ASP A 2 9.30 6.56 12.84
C ASP A 2 8.15 5.55 12.99
N ALA A 3 8.41 4.44 13.69
CA ALA A 3 7.44 3.38 13.90
C ALA A 3 6.23 3.85 14.74
N TYR A 4 6.46 4.77 15.68
CA TYR A 4 5.39 5.32 16.51
C TYR A 4 4.44 6.17 15.67
N ALA A 5 4.96 7.09 14.87
CA ALA A 5 4.16 7.92 13.98
C ALA A 5 3.37 7.09 12.97
N SER A 6 3.98 6.04 12.42
CA SER A 6 3.33 5.12 11.48
C SER A 6 2.19 4.34 12.14
N THR A 7 2.37 3.91 13.39
CA THR A 7 1.34 3.23 14.17
C THR A 7 0.16 4.16 14.46
N SER A 8 0.44 5.40 14.86
CA SER A 8 -0.59 6.41 15.12
C SER A 8 -1.42 6.69 13.87
N ALA A 9 -0.76 6.91 12.74
CA ALA A 9 -1.43 7.14 11.47
C ALA A 9 -2.32 5.94 11.06
N ALA A 10 -1.83 4.72 11.21
CA ALA A 10 -2.60 3.53 10.91
C ALA A 10 -3.86 3.43 11.78
N ASN A 11 -3.75 3.72 13.07
CA ASN A 11 -4.91 3.73 13.98
C ASN A 11 -5.98 4.74 13.57
N GLU A 12 -5.58 5.91 13.09
CA GLU A 12 -6.51 6.94 12.66
C GLU A 12 -7.16 6.63 11.31
N MET A 13 -6.46 5.94 10.43
CA MET A 13 -6.93 5.65 9.08
C MET A 13 -7.82 4.41 8.99
N ILE A 14 -7.60 3.42 9.84
CA ILE A 14 -8.31 2.13 9.75
C ILE A 14 -9.82 2.34 9.91
N GLY A 15 -10.61 1.77 9.01
CA GLY A 15 -12.06 1.90 9.00
C GLY A 15 -12.60 3.25 8.56
N LEU A 16 -11.71 4.19 8.18
CA LEU A 16 -12.10 5.54 7.79
C LEU A 16 -12.63 5.57 6.36
N GLY A 17 -13.88 5.98 6.19
CA GLY A 17 -14.53 6.09 4.88
C GLY A 17 -15.77 5.23 4.78
N LEU A 18 -16.45 5.35 3.62
CA LEU A 18 -17.69 4.63 3.31
C LEU A 18 -17.38 3.41 2.42
N GLY A 19 -18.34 2.46 2.40
CA GLY A 19 -18.28 1.32 1.50
C GLY A 19 -17.70 0.06 2.12
N ILE A 20 -17.61 -0.98 1.28
CA ILE A 20 -17.17 -2.33 1.70
C ILE A 20 -15.69 -2.34 2.06
N THR A 21 -14.88 -1.58 1.32
CA THR A 21 -13.47 -1.33 1.66
C THR A 21 -13.31 0.16 1.92
N PRO A 22 -13.31 0.60 3.20
CA PRO A 22 -13.12 2.00 3.54
C PRO A 22 -11.85 2.59 2.93
N SER A 23 -11.90 3.87 2.55
CA SER A 23 -10.77 4.54 1.88
C SER A 23 -9.48 4.46 2.67
N GLY A 24 -9.53 4.60 3.99
CA GLY A 24 -8.36 4.48 4.85
C GLY A 24 -7.68 3.11 4.75
N ASP A 25 -8.49 2.05 4.67
CA ASP A 25 -7.99 0.68 4.53
C ASP A 25 -7.31 0.49 3.17
N ASP A 26 -7.94 0.96 2.10
CA ASP A 26 -7.39 0.87 0.75
C ASP A 26 -6.09 1.65 0.60
N ILE A 27 -6.00 2.83 1.22
CA ILE A 27 -4.76 3.62 1.25
C ILE A 27 -3.64 2.84 1.99
N LEU A 28 -3.95 2.24 3.13
CA LEU A 28 -2.97 1.46 3.89
C LEU A 28 -2.49 0.22 3.12
N ILE A 29 -3.38 -0.46 2.42
CA ILE A 29 -3.04 -1.59 1.55
C ILE A 29 -2.13 -1.13 0.41
N GLY A 30 -2.50 -0.06 -0.27
CA GLY A 30 -1.67 0.54 -1.32
C GLY A 30 -0.29 0.98 -0.81
N PHE A 31 -0.25 1.57 0.36
CA PHE A 31 1.00 1.97 1.01
C PHE A 31 1.94 0.77 1.21
N LEU A 32 1.43 -0.34 1.74
CA LEU A 32 2.20 -1.59 1.85
C LEU A 32 2.73 -2.06 0.49
N ALA A 33 1.88 -2.00 -0.55
CA ALA A 33 2.29 -2.39 -1.90
C ALA A 33 3.47 -1.55 -2.39
N GLY A 34 3.43 -0.24 -2.17
CA GLY A 34 4.54 0.66 -2.50
C GLY A 34 5.81 0.35 -1.73
N LEU A 35 5.70 0.09 -0.43
CA LEU A 35 6.83 -0.28 0.40
C LEU A 35 7.48 -1.59 -0.07
N TYR A 36 6.69 -2.62 -0.33
CA TYR A 36 7.19 -3.90 -0.83
C TYR A 36 7.87 -3.74 -2.19
N SER A 37 7.27 -2.96 -3.08
CA SER A 37 7.82 -2.73 -4.43
C SER A 37 9.22 -2.14 -4.40
N MET A 38 9.51 -1.27 -3.44
CA MET A 38 10.77 -0.54 -3.34
C MET A 38 11.76 -1.14 -2.34
N ALA A 39 11.34 -2.09 -1.51
CA ALA A 39 12.19 -2.63 -0.45
C ALA A 39 13.36 -3.46 -0.98
N GLY A 40 13.15 -4.23 -2.06
CA GLY A 40 14.15 -5.16 -2.57
C GLY A 40 14.57 -6.15 -1.49
N HIS A 41 15.88 -6.32 -1.31
CA HIS A 41 16.47 -7.19 -0.29
C HIS A 41 17.04 -6.41 0.91
N ARG A 42 16.71 -5.13 1.04
CA ARG A 42 17.22 -4.30 2.13
C ARG A 42 16.59 -4.73 3.45
N LYS A 43 17.43 -5.21 4.36
CA LYS A 43 16.98 -5.76 5.66
C LYS A 43 16.17 -4.72 6.46
N GLY A 44 16.67 -3.49 6.57
CA GLY A 44 15.99 -2.44 7.33
C GLY A 44 14.60 -2.11 6.78
N ALA A 45 14.44 -2.11 5.45
CA ALA A 45 13.15 -1.90 4.81
C ALA A 45 12.20 -3.06 5.10
N LEU A 46 12.66 -4.30 5.00
CA LEU A 46 11.85 -5.48 5.28
C LEU A 46 11.46 -5.55 6.77
N ASP A 47 12.37 -5.22 7.67
CA ASP A 47 12.09 -5.17 9.10
C ASP A 47 10.98 -4.14 9.41
N PHE A 48 11.04 -2.98 8.78
CA PHE A 48 10.00 -1.95 8.92
C PHE A 48 8.65 -2.46 8.39
N ILE A 49 8.64 -3.07 7.20
CA ILE A 49 7.41 -3.62 6.59
C ILE A 49 6.77 -4.66 7.51
N HIS A 50 7.57 -5.56 8.08
CA HIS A 50 7.07 -6.59 8.99
C HIS A 50 6.51 -5.98 10.28
N ALA A 51 7.20 -5.00 10.87
CA ALA A 51 6.72 -4.32 12.08
C ALA A 51 5.43 -3.55 11.81
N PHE A 52 5.37 -2.82 10.69
CA PHE A 52 4.18 -2.08 10.29
C PHE A 52 3.02 -3.03 9.97
N GLY A 53 3.30 -4.14 9.28
CA GLY A 53 2.33 -5.19 8.99
C GLY A 53 1.72 -5.78 10.25
N ASN A 54 2.52 -6.06 11.27
CA ASN A 54 2.03 -6.56 12.56
C ASN A 54 1.10 -5.54 13.24
N THR A 55 1.44 -4.25 13.15
CA THR A 55 0.57 -3.17 13.62
C THR A 55 -0.77 -3.16 12.87
N LEU A 56 -0.74 -3.27 11.55
CA LEU A 56 -1.96 -3.30 10.74
C LEU A 56 -2.84 -4.49 11.08
N LEU A 57 -2.26 -5.66 11.29
CA LEU A 57 -3.03 -6.85 11.71
C LEU A 57 -3.76 -6.61 13.03
N ARG A 58 -3.11 -5.94 13.97
CA ARG A 58 -3.69 -5.64 15.26
C ARG A 58 -4.83 -4.63 15.16
N VAL A 59 -4.62 -3.51 14.45
CA VAL A 59 -5.62 -2.44 14.31
C VAL A 59 -6.74 -2.81 13.35
N SER A 60 -6.52 -3.78 12.45
CA SER A 60 -7.51 -4.22 11.46
C SER A 60 -8.79 -4.76 12.09
N LYS A 61 -8.77 -5.12 13.37
CA LYS A 61 -9.95 -5.54 14.09
C LYS A 61 -11.02 -4.45 14.19
N GLU A 62 -10.62 -3.20 13.99
CA GLU A 62 -11.52 -2.04 13.99
C GLU A 62 -12.25 -1.82 12.66
N THR A 63 -11.94 -2.60 11.62
CA THR A 63 -12.63 -2.53 10.33
C THR A 63 -13.45 -3.80 10.06
N ASN A 64 -14.16 -3.84 8.92
CA ASN A 64 -15.01 -4.97 8.57
C ASN A 64 -14.22 -6.20 8.11
N ASP A 65 -14.89 -7.35 8.06
CA ASP A 65 -14.27 -8.65 7.75
C ASP A 65 -13.63 -8.69 6.36
N ILE A 66 -14.22 -8.02 5.38
CA ILE A 66 -13.70 -7.99 4.00
C ILE A 66 -12.38 -7.23 3.96
N SER A 67 -12.34 -6.03 4.50
CA SER A 67 -11.10 -5.25 4.62
C SER A 67 -10.04 -5.97 5.42
N GLN A 68 -10.40 -6.62 6.52
CA GLN A 68 -9.46 -7.42 7.31
C GLN A 68 -8.80 -8.51 6.48
N THR A 69 -9.57 -9.17 5.60
CA THR A 69 -9.05 -10.20 4.70
C THR A 69 -8.02 -9.62 3.74
N TYR A 70 -8.33 -8.50 3.11
CA TYR A 70 -7.39 -7.81 2.22
C TYR A 70 -6.12 -7.35 2.94
N ILE A 71 -6.26 -6.84 4.14
CA ILE A 71 -5.11 -6.42 4.97
C ILE A 71 -4.23 -7.63 5.30
N ARG A 72 -4.81 -8.77 5.67
CA ARG A 72 -4.04 -10.00 5.94
C ARG A 72 -3.22 -10.44 4.72
N HIS A 73 -3.78 -10.34 3.51
CA HIS A 73 -3.04 -10.64 2.28
C HIS A 73 -1.95 -9.59 2.03
N ALA A 74 -2.26 -8.32 2.16
CA ALA A 74 -1.31 -7.24 1.94
C ALA A 74 -0.08 -7.34 2.84
N VAL A 75 -0.27 -7.71 4.10
CA VAL A 75 0.82 -7.90 5.08
C VAL A 75 1.79 -9.00 4.62
N LYS A 76 1.31 -9.97 3.85
CA LYS A 76 2.13 -11.04 3.25
C LYS A 76 2.74 -10.65 1.90
N GLY A 77 2.49 -9.44 1.43
CA GLY A 77 2.95 -9.01 0.11
C GLY A 77 2.03 -9.45 -1.04
N GLU A 78 0.80 -9.84 -0.73
CA GLU A 78 -0.17 -10.29 -1.72
C GLU A 78 -1.23 -9.20 -1.96
N PHE A 79 -1.31 -8.72 -3.20
CA PHE A 79 -2.15 -7.59 -3.58
C PHE A 79 -3.11 -7.99 -4.71
N SER A 80 -4.12 -7.15 -4.96
CA SER A 80 -5.05 -7.37 -6.07
C SER A 80 -4.31 -7.44 -7.41
N SER A 81 -4.94 -8.09 -8.39
CA SER A 81 -4.37 -8.18 -9.74
C SER A 81 -4.09 -6.82 -10.36
N SER A 82 -4.96 -5.83 -10.11
CA SER A 82 -4.79 -4.46 -10.61
C SER A 82 -3.56 -3.78 -10.03
N ILE A 83 -3.36 -3.87 -8.72
CA ILE A 83 -2.19 -3.29 -8.04
C ILE A 83 -0.92 -4.05 -8.42
N SER A 84 -0.97 -5.38 -8.49
CA SER A 84 0.17 -6.19 -8.92
C SER A 84 0.60 -5.88 -10.35
N ALA A 85 -0.34 -5.69 -11.26
CA ALA A 85 -0.06 -5.30 -12.64
C ALA A 85 0.59 -3.91 -12.71
N LEU A 86 0.11 -2.96 -11.91
CA LEU A 86 0.66 -1.61 -11.85
C LEU A 86 2.09 -1.61 -11.31
N ILE A 87 2.36 -2.34 -10.25
CA ILE A 87 3.72 -2.49 -9.70
C ILE A 87 4.66 -3.07 -10.74
N LYS A 88 4.22 -4.11 -11.46
CA LYS A 88 5.03 -4.76 -12.50
C LYS A 88 5.40 -3.80 -13.61
N VAL A 89 4.45 -2.99 -14.08
CA VAL A 89 4.67 -1.99 -15.13
C VAL A 89 5.63 -0.90 -14.66
N ILE A 90 5.47 -0.43 -13.43
CA ILE A 90 6.37 0.57 -12.83
C ILE A 90 7.79 0.01 -12.72
N ASN A 91 7.95 -1.20 -12.20
CA ASN A 91 9.27 -1.82 -11.99
C ASN A 91 9.99 -2.13 -13.31
N ASN A 92 9.23 -2.46 -14.37
CA ASN A 92 9.79 -2.75 -15.68
C ASN A 92 10.06 -1.49 -16.51
N GLY A 93 9.60 -0.31 -16.07
CA GLY A 93 9.77 0.94 -16.79
C GLY A 93 9.00 0.98 -18.12
N ASP A 94 7.90 0.23 -18.22
CA ASP A 94 7.08 0.16 -19.44
C ASP A 94 6.08 1.34 -19.47
N GLU A 95 6.57 2.48 -19.92
CA GLU A 95 5.77 3.72 -19.99
C GLU A 95 4.58 3.58 -20.96
N GLY A 96 4.71 2.78 -22.02
CA GLY A 96 3.66 2.58 -23.01
C GLY A 96 2.41 1.92 -22.42
N ARG A 97 2.57 1.06 -21.43
CA ARG A 97 1.45 0.37 -20.77
C ARG A 97 1.00 1.04 -19.48
N LEU A 98 1.81 1.95 -18.94
CA LEU A 98 1.56 2.57 -17.63
C LEU A 98 0.21 3.28 -17.57
N ILE A 99 -0.11 4.08 -18.60
CA ILE A 99 -1.37 4.85 -18.63
C ILE A 99 -2.59 3.93 -18.62
N THR A 100 -2.61 2.90 -19.48
CA THR A 100 -3.71 1.95 -19.58
C THR A 100 -3.89 1.18 -18.28
N ILE A 101 -2.81 0.62 -17.74
CA ILE A 101 -2.84 -0.16 -16.49
C ILE A 101 -3.28 0.72 -15.30
N THR A 102 -2.83 1.98 -15.26
CA THR A 102 -3.23 2.93 -14.23
C THR A 102 -4.74 3.24 -14.32
N LYS A 103 -5.24 3.50 -15.51
CA LYS A 103 -6.68 3.74 -15.74
C LYS A 103 -7.53 2.55 -15.33
N ASP A 104 -7.09 1.34 -15.66
CA ASP A 104 -7.78 0.11 -15.27
C ASP A 104 -7.83 -0.04 -13.74
N ALA A 105 -6.72 0.21 -13.08
CA ALA A 105 -6.65 0.17 -11.61
C ALA A 105 -7.53 1.24 -10.95
N MET A 106 -7.56 2.44 -11.50
CA MET A 106 -8.41 3.54 -11.00
C MET A 106 -9.90 3.22 -11.10
N GLY A 107 -10.31 2.39 -12.05
CA GLY A 107 -11.69 2.01 -12.26
C GLY A 107 -12.22 0.94 -11.31
N VAL A 108 -11.38 0.37 -10.46
CA VAL A 108 -11.79 -0.70 -9.54
C VAL A 108 -12.64 -0.12 -8.40
N GLY A 109 -13.86 -0.64 -8.24
CA GLY A 109 -14.81 -0.16 -7.22
C GLY A 109 -15.24 1.29 -7.44
N HIS A 110 -15.86 1.89 -6.43
CA HIS A 110 -16.29 3.30 -6.50
C HIS A 110 -15.09 4.24 -6.29
N SER A 111 -14.28 4.00 -5.25
CA SER A 111 -13.09 4.79 -4.94
C SER A 111 -11.86 3.93 -4.58
N SER A 112 -12.05 2.62 -4.39
CA SER A 112 -11.00 1.72 -3.88
C SER A 112 -9.73 1.73 -4.74
N GLY A 113 -9.89 1.72 -6.07
CA GLY A 113 -8.74 1.76 -6.98
C GLY A 113 -7.92 3.03 -6.82
N MET A 114 -8.58 4.18 -6.76
CA MET A 114 -7.91 5.47 -6.58
C MET A 114 -7.26 5.59 -5.21
N ASP A 115 -7.93 5.11 -4.17
CA ASP A 115 -7.40 5.11 -2.80
C ASP A 115 -6.16 4.21 -2.69
N SER A 116 -6.21 3.02 -3.28
CA SER A 116 -5.07 2.10 -3.32
C SER A 116 -3.88 2.69 -4.10
N ILE A 117 -4.14 3.36 -5.22
CA ILE A 117 -3.08 4.03 -5.99
C ILE A 117 -2.47 5.17 -5.18
N THR A 118 -3.29 5.95 -4.48
CA THR A 118 -2.80 7.01 -3.59
C THR A 118 -1.84 6.45 -2.56
N GLY A 119 -2.22 5.38 -1.88
CA GLY A 119 -1.36 4.69 -0.93
C GLY A 119 -0.08 4.17 -1.56
N LEU A 120 -0.20 3.54 -2.74
CA LEU A 120 0.94 3.03 -3.51
C LEU A 120 1.96 4.12 -3.80
N LEU A 121 1.51 5.28 -4.28
CA LEU A 121 2.40 6.41 -4.59
C LEU A 121 3.12 6.93 -3.34
N ILE A 122 2.42 7.02 -2.23
CA ILE A 122 3.02 7.41 -0.95
C ILE A 122 4.09 6.39 -0.54
N GLY A 123 3.78 5.10 -0.62
CA GLY A 123 4.72 4.03 -0.29
C GLY A 123 5.96 4.02 -1.17
N LEU A 124 5.80 4.24 -2.48
CA LEU A 124 6.92 4.38 -3.41
C LEU A 124 7.81 5.57 -3.04
N ALA A 125 7.22 6.70 -2.66
CA ALA A 125 7.94 7.91 -2.30
C ALA A 125 8.79 7.75 -1.04
N VAL A 126 8.37 6.93 -0.10
CA VAL A 126 9.08 6.72 1.18
C VAL A 126 10.51 6.25 0.97
N TRP A 127 10.74 5.24 0.13
CA TRP A 127 12.08 4.73 -0.16
C TRP A 127 12.72 5.43 -1.36
N GLY A 128 11.90 5.80 -2.36
CA GLY A 128 12.36 6.42 -3.59
C GLY A 128 12.97 7.80 -3.39
N VAL A 129 12.36 8.65 -2.57
CA VAL A 129 12.87 10.00 -2.26
C VAL A 129 14.22 9.93 -1.57
N GLY A 130 14.42 8.96 -0.66
CA GLY A 130 15.70 8.76 0.01
C GLY A 130 16.85 8.39 -0.93
N SER A 131 16.56 7.81 -2.10
CA SER A 131 17.59 7.46 -3.09
C SER A 131 18.11 8.67 -3.88
N PHE A 132 17.40 9.79 -3.89
CA PHE A 132 17.79 11.00 -4.61
C PHE A 132 18.68 11.93 -3.77
N TYR A 133 18.81 11.68 -2.47
CA TYR A 133 19.67 12.46 -1.59
C TYR A 133 20.91 11.67 -1.25
N PRO A 134 22.09 12.05 -1.80
CA PRO A 134 23.33 11.41 -1.39
C PRO A 134 23.59 11.69 0.09
N ASN A 135 23.92 10.62 0.80
CA ASN A 135 24.31 10.73 2.20
C ASN A 135 25.66 11.47 2.34
#